data_3732cdcc64a6d17a8440b3d2ec5f34e6
#
_entry.id   3732cdcc64a6d17a8440b3d2ec5f34e6
#
_cell.length_a   1.000
_cell.length_b   1.000
_cell.length_c   1.000
_cell.angle_alpha   90.00
_cell.angle_beta   90.00
_cell.angle_gamma   90.00
#
_symmetry.space_group_name_H-M   'P 1'
#
loop_
_entity.id
_entity.type
_entity.pdbx_description
1 polymer ?
#
loop_
_entity_poly.entity_id
_entity_poly.type
_entity_poly.pdbx_seq_one_letter_code
_entity_poly.pdbx_strand_id
1 'polypeptide(L)'
;LKLTGKRGGRLGIQFRPSLEFVFDTDPEDVDRLTKVIFFYHTNESTDRLKQRIWRQKYELRDGRCYLTEGLYDGTGRTISETHSDENTGLDFIPVYVIINDGLTGDMTGKSDVERLWDNQDDYNRLKSDDRDALKFNMFPQRVFRDANQETMDRVKIAPGATIDAQTDPSSDHQVDAKILEAQFSYNERIENALNRDKNDMYSLLSVPNVSLEQLKGFAASGKAMKALYWELTTRCEEKWNEWDAALRWMVQALVKMAGVYGTDSLPVLDFTVSIDHRYPIADDEDAERTLDLQEVSQQARSRKCYMRKWHPNEDSDSELAQIVSEQKMLD
;
A
#
# COMPACT_ATOMS: atom_id res chain seq x y z
N LEU A 1 -7.36 9.86 9.10
CA LEU A 1 -6.52 11.05 9.23
C LEU A 1 -6.93 11.83 10.48
N LYS A 2 -6.00 12.06 11.39
CA LYS A 2 -6.23 12.79 12.63
C LYS A 2 -5.35 14.04 12.67
N LEU A 3 -5.94 15.18 12.95
CA LEU A 3 -5.22 16.41 13.21
C LEU A 3 -5.00 16.58 14.72
N THR A 4 -3.82 17.02 15.09
CA THR A 4 -3.45 17.26 16.49
C THR A 4 -2.99 18.68 16.67
N GLY A 5 -3.33 19.27 17.82
CA GLY A 5 -2.89 20.63 18.17
C GLY A 5 -3.38 20.99 19.55
N LYS A 6 -2.68 21.93 20.16
CA LYS A 6 -3.08 22.56 21.41
C LYS A 6 -2.71 24.04 21.35
N ARG A 7 -3.38 24.85 22.16
CA ARG A 7 -3.20 26.30 22.21
C ARG A 7 -1.73 26.66 22.48
N GLY A 8 -1.15 27.46 21.58
CA GLY A 8 0.27 27.85 21.63
C GLY A 8 1.26 26.73 21.24
N GLY A 9 0.77 25.60 20.73
CA GLY A 9 1.57 24.46 20.28
C GLY A 9 1.60 24.30 18.76
N ARG A 10 2.41 23.34 18.32
CA ARG A 10 2.45 22.92 16.90
C ARG A 10 1.19 22.16 16.51
N LEU A 11 0.70 22.41 15.31
CA LEU A 11 -0.28 21.55 14.64
C LEU A 11 0.44 20.35 14.04
N GLY A 12 -0.20 19.20 14.05
CA GLY A 12 0.35 17.95 13.50
C GLY A 12 -0.71 17.13 12.78
N ILE A 13 -0.23 16.25 11.93
CA ILE A 13 -1.05 15.29 11.18
C ILE A 13 -0.60 13.90 11.60
N GLN A 14 -1.55 13.03 11.91
CA GLN A 14 -1.33 11.64 12.27
C GLN A 14 -2.23 10.73 11.45
N PHE A 15 -1.65 9.65 10.91
CA PHE A 15 -2.41 8.52 10.41
C PHE A 15 -2.65 7.54 11.56
N ARG A 16 -3.89 7.08 11.70
CA ARG A 16 -4.26 6.03 12.64
C ARG A 16 -4.82 4.84 11.87
N PRO A 17 -4.33 3.62 12.14
CA PRO A 17 -4.86 2.42 11.52
C PRO A 17 -6.29 2.16 11.97
N SER A 18 -7.09 1.50 11.14
CA SER A 18 -8.50 1.20 11.39
C SER A 18 -8.73 0.39 12.67
N LEU A 19 -7.76 -0.39 13.10
CA LEU A 19 -7.84 -1.20 14.33
C LEU A 19 -7.71 -0.40 15.62
N GLU A 20 -7.31 0.87 15.54
CA GLU A 20 -7.06 1.72 16.71
C GLU A 20 -8.16 2.77 16.95
N PHE A 21 -9.24 2.75 16.18
CA PHE A 21 -10.33 3.70 16.39
C PHE A 21 -11.70 3.14 16.04
N VAL A 22 -12.72 3.73 16.64
CA VAL A 22 -14.13 3.58 16.28
C VAL A 22 -14.77 4.95 16.18
N PHE A 23 -15.81 5.09 15.39
CA PHE A 23 -16.48 6.36 15.17
C PHE A 23 -17.99 6.19 15.03
N ASP A 24 -18.71 7.26 15.33
CA ASP A 24 -20.16 7.39 15.11
C ASP A 24 -20.37 8.61 14.20
N THR A 25 -21.34 8.53 13.31
CA THR A 25 -21.75 9.61 12.40
C THR A 25 -23.12 10.15 12.77
N ASP A 26 -23.49 11.27 12.21
CA ASP A 26 -24.83 11.81 12.30
C ASP A 26 -25.78 10.93 11.45
N PRO A 27 -26.94 10.50 11.98
CA PRO A 27 -27.92 9.71 11.22
C PRO A 27 -28.46 10.42 9.97
N GLU A 28 -28.47 11.76 9.96
CA GLU A 28 -28.97 12.55 8.82
C GLU A 28 -27.84 12.95 7.85
N ASP A 29 -26.57 12.87 8.31
CA ASP A 29 -25.39 13.26 7.53
C ASP A 29 -24.21 12.30 7.86
N VAL A 30 -24.06 11.27 7.05
CA VAL A 30 -23.02 10.24 7.24
C VAL A 30 -21.58 10.77 7.15
N ASP A 31 -21.38 11.92 6.53
CA ASP A 31 -20.07 12.56 6.43
C ASP A 31 -19.72 13.35 7.70
N ARG A 32 -20.71 13.60 8.56
CA ARG A 32 -20.52 14.32 9.79
C ARG A 32 -20.25 13.41 10.97
N LEU A 33 -19.02 13.44 11.48
CA LEU A 33 -18.65 12.70 12.67
C LEU A 33 -19.27 13.33 13.92
N THR A 34 -19.94 12.52 14.74
CA THR A 34 -20.49 12.92 16.04
C THR A 34 -19.58 12.49 17.18
N LYS A 35 -18.87 11.38 17.00
CA LYS A 35 -17.94 10.86 18.02
C LYS A 35 -16.84 10.04 17.38
N VAL A 36 -15.62 10.16 17.91
CA VAL A 36 -14.47 9.33 17.52
C VAL A 36 -13.71 8.92 18.76
N ILE A 37 -13.39 7.65 18.88
CA ILE A 37 -12.62 7.10 19.99
C ILE A 37 -11.39 6.41 19.43
N PHE A 38 -10.21 6.91 19.79
CA PHE A 38 -8.94 6.23 19.55
C PHE A 38 -8.56 5.43 20.78
N PHE A 39 -7.96 4.25 20.57
CA PHE A 39 -7.48 3.40 21.65
C PHE A 39 -6.31 2.54 21.22
N TYR A 40 -5.43 2.22 22.14
CA TYR A 40 -4.40 1.19 21.95
C TYR A 40 -3.94 0.65 23.31
N HIS A 41 -3.46 -0.58 23.30
CA HIS A 41 -2.88 -1.20 24.48
C HIS A 41 -1.49 -0.64 24.74
N THR A 42 -1.23 -0.20 25.96
CA THR A 42 0.10 0.30 26.38
C THR A 42 0.93 -0.79 27.05
N ASN A 43 0.33 -1.95 27.32
CA ASN A 43 1.02 -3.13 27.85
C ASN A 43 0.40 -4.42 27.27
N GLU A 44 1.14 -5.51 27.33
CA GLU A 44 0.77 -6.84 26.78
C GLU A 44 0.15 -7.79 27.83
N SER A 45 -0.47 -7.28 28.87
CA SER A 45 -1.09 -8.13 29.89
C SER A 45 -2.35 -8.83 29.38
N THR A 46 -2.47 -10.14 29.61
CA THR A 46 -3.69 -10.92 29.34
C THR A 46 -4.75 -10.74 30.42
N ASP A 47 -4.37 -10.31 31.62
CA ASP A 47 -5.29 -10.02 32.73
C ASP A 47 -5.96 -8.64 32.49
N ARG A 48 -7.28 -8.63 32.32
CA ARG A 48 -8.06 -7.41 32.04
C ARG A 48 -7.85 -6.31 33.08
N LEU A 49 -7.70 -6.65 34.37
CA LEU A 49 -7.47 -5.66 35.42
C LEU A 49 -6.09 -5.02 35.34
N LYS A 50 -5.12 -5.74 34.79
CA LYS A 50 -3.75 -5.27 34.59
C LYS A 50 -3.51 -4.66 33.22
N GLN A 51 -4.44 -4.82 32.28
CA GLN A 51 -4.37 -4.15 31.00
C GLN A 51 -4.35 -2.63 31.19
N ARG A 52 -3.63 -1.97 30.32
CA ARG A 52 -3.55 -0.51 30.26
C ARG A 52 -3.88 -0.11 28.84
N ILE A 53 -5.02 0.54 28.68
CA ILE A 53 -5.54 1.00 27.40
C ILE A 53 -5.53 2.52 27.43
N TRP A 54 -4.71 3.12 26.60
CA TRP A 54 -4.83 4.55 26.33
C TRP A 54 -6.06 4.77 25.45
N ARG A 55 -6.89 5.73 25.84
CA ARG A 55 -8.12 6.07 25.13
C ARG A 55 -8.22 7.57 24.99
N GLN A 56 -8.56 8.04 23.79
CA GLN A 56 -8.83 9.43 23.49
C GLN A 56 -10.17 9.53 22.75
N LYS A 57 -11.12 10.23 23.33
CA LYS A 57 -12.46 10.42 22.79
C LYS A 57 -12.65 11.88 22.39
N TYR A 58 -13.04 12.09 21.14
CA TYR A 58 -13.62 13.33 20.65
C TYR A 58 -15.11 13.15 20.52
N GLU A 59 -15.88 14.14 20.96
CA GLU A 59 -17.34 14.11 20.89
C GLU A 59 -17.87 15.50 20.54
N LEU A 60 -18.74 15.56 19.54
CA LEU A 60 -19.38 16.81 19.11
C LEU A 60 -20.72 16.93 19.84
N ARG A 61 -20.87 17.97 20.67
CA ARG A 61 -22.10 18.29 21.39
C ARG A 61 -22.42 19.77 21.22
N ASP A 62 -23.65 20.06 20.77
CA ASP A 62 -24.13 21.42 20.52
C ASP A 62 -23.18 22.29 19.68
N GLY A 63 -22.60 21.67 18.61
CA GLY A 63 -21.66 22.33 17.70
C GLY A 63 -20.28 22.62 18.30
N ARG A 64 -19.91 21.99 19.42
CA ARG A 64 -18.61 22.11 20.08
C ARG A 64 -17.96 20.76 20.27
N CYS A 65 -16.67 20.67 20.00
CA CYS A 65 -15.88 19.46 20.14
C CYS A 65 -15.27 19.37 21.54
N TYR A 66 -15.52 18.27 22.23
CA TYR A 66 -15.00 17.94 23.56
C TYR A 66 -14.01 16.81 23.49
N LEU A 67 -12.95 16.90 24.29
CA LEU A 67 -11.87 15.91 24.39
C LEU A 67 -11.87 15.25 25.76
N THR A 68 -11.88 13.92 25.78
CA THR A 68 -11.57 13.13 26.98
C THR A 68 -10.40 12.20 26.66
N GLU A 69 -9.36 12.22 27.46
CA GLU A 69 -8.17 11.40 27.26
C GLU A 69 -7.67 10.83 28.56
N GLY A 70 -7.29 9.56 28.56
CA GLY A 70 -6.79 8.91 29.78
C GLY A 70 -6.36 7.46 29.56
N LEU A 71 -5.97 6.84 30.68
CA LEU A 71 -5.66 5.43 30.76
C LEU A 71 -6.80 4.69 31.47
N TYR A 72 -7.18 3.57 30.88
CA TYR A 72 -8.26 2.69 31.35
C TYR A 72 -7.73 1.27 31.51
N ASP A 73 -8.38 0.49 32.38
CA ASP A 73 -8.14 -0.95 32.43
C ASP A 73 -8.98 -1.69 31.37
N GLY A 74 -8.75 -3.00 31.19
CA GLY A 74 -9.50 -3.81 30.25
C GLY A 74 -10.98 -4.03 30.58
N THR A 75 -11.45 -3.53 31.72
CA THR A 75 -12.87 -3.50 32.13
C THR A 75 -13.52 -2.16 31.79
N GLY A 76 -12.73 -1.18 31.34
CA GLY A 76 -13.19 0.19 31.03
C GLY A 76 -13.16 1.15 32.23
N ARG A 77 -12.62 0.72 33.38
CA ARG A 77 -12.47 1.58 34.55
C ARG A 77 -11.31 2.55 34.32
N THR A 78 -11.53 3.82 34.68
CA THR A 78 -10.53 4.87 34.59
C THR A 78 -9.42 4.64 35.62
N ILE A 79 -8.17 4.68 35.15
CA ILE A 79 -6.97 4.64 35.98
C ILE A 79 -6.45 6.05 36.20
N SER A 80 -6.33 6.83 35.13
CA SER A 80 -5.94 8.24 35.17
C SER A 80 -6.54 8.97 33.97
N GLU A 81 -6.97 10.18 34.16
CA GLU A 81 -7.41 11.08 33.10
C GLU A 81 -6.43 12.23 32.93
N THR A 82 -6.05 12.52 31.68
CA THR A 82 -5.21 13.66 31.32
C THR A 82 -6.09 14.85 30.90
N HIS A 83 -7.17 14.55 30.16
CA HIS A 83 -8.19 15.51 29.74
C HIS A 83 -9.56 14.93 30.11
N SER A 84 -10.36 15.67 30.86
CA SER A 84 -11.71 15.24 31.26
C SER A 84 -12.73 16.21 30.70
N ASP A 85 -13.41 15.79 29.62
CA ASP A 85 -14.48 16.55 28.96
C ASP A 85 -14.09 18.01 28.64
N GLU A 86 -12.89 18.20 28.16
CA GLU A 86 -12.32 19.52 27.87
C GLU A 86 -12.83 20.05 26.53
N ASN A 87 -13.32 21.27 26.49
CA ASN A 87 -13.71 21.96 25.28
C ASN A 87 -12.47 22.33 24.47
N THR A 88 -12.32 21.76 23.27
CA THR A 88 -11.17 22.00 22.38
C THR A 88 -11.21 23.38 21.71
N GLY A 89 -12.35 24.08 21.76
CA GLY A 89 -12.56 25.34 21.03
C GLY A 89 -12.91 25.16 19.56
N LEU A 90 -12.96 23.92 19.07
CA LEU A 90 -13.32 23.61 17.69
C LEU A 90 -14.82 23.37 17.56
N ASP A 91 -15.37 23.70 16.40
CA ASP A 91 -16.75 23.41 15.98
C ASP A 91 -16.89 22.11 15.20
N PHE A 92 -15.81 21.34 15.08
CA PHE A 92 -15.74 20.06 14.39
C PHE A 92 -14.77 19.10 15.09
N ILE A 93 -14.94 17.80 14.83
CA ILE A 93 -14.00 16.78 15.29
C ILE A 93 -12.76 16.81 14.35
N PRO A 94 -11.51 16.95 14.86
CA PRO A 94 -10.31 17.07 14.03
C PRO A 94 -9.86 15.72 13.46
N VAL A 95 -10.79 14.98 12.87
CA VAL A 95 -10.59 13.64 12.28
C VAL A 95 -11.35 13.55 10.98
N TYR A 96 -10.73 12.97 9.98
CA TYR A 96 -11.38 12.56 8.74
C TYR A 96 -11.19 11.06 8.56
N VAL A 97 -12.28 10.34 8.33
CA VAL A 97 -12.25 8.90 8.08
C VAL A 97 -12.16 8.68 6.58
N ILE A 98 -11.10 8.02 6.13
CA ILE A 98 -10.92 7.62 4.75
C ILE A 98 -11.29 6.15 4.66
N ILE A 99 -12.31 5.83 3.86
CA ILE A 99 -12.81 4.47 3.66
C ILE A 99 -12.25 3.95 2.33
N ASN A 100 -11.48 2.88 2.38
CA ASN A 100 -10.92 2.27 1.19
C ASN A 100 -11.93 1.30 0.59
N ASP A 101 -12.31 1.50 -0.67
CA ASP A 101 -13.18 0.58 -1.43
C ASP A 101 -14.51 0.27 -0.70
N GLY A 102 -15.12 1.29 -0.09
CA GLY A 102 -16.42 1.24 0.59
C GLY A 102 -17.52 1.94 -0.21
N LEU A 103 -18.75 1.60 0.10
CA LEU A 103 -19.92 2.33 -0.40
C LEU A 103 -20.23 3.51 0.53
N THR A 104 -20.97 4.48 0.01
CA THR A 104 -21.45 5.61 0.83
C THR A 104 -22.26 5.10 2.01
N GLY A 105 -21.87 5.48 3.21
CA GLY A 105 -22.51 5.03 4.47
C GLY A 105 -21.90 3.76 5.08
N ASP A 106 -20.93 3.12 4.42
CA ASP A 106 -20.17 2.03 5.04
C ASP A 106 -19.32 2.56 6.21
N MET A 107 -19.38 1.84 7.32
CA MET A 107 -18.52 2.14 8.49
C MET A 107 -17.14 1.52 8.36
N THR A 108 -16.96 0.57 7.43
CA THR A 108 -15.72 -0.17 7.22
C THR A 108 -15.45 -0.31 5.73
N GLY A 109 -14.24 0.02 5.31
CA GLY A 109 -13.78 -0.25 3.95
C GLY A 109 -13.24 -1.68 3.79
N LYS A 110 -12.87 -2.04 2.57
CA LYS A 110 -12.22 -3.31 2.25
C LYS A 110 -10.72 -3.11 2.08
N SER A 111 -9.96 -4.07 2.57
CA SER A 111 -8.50 -4.05 2.38
C SER A 111 -8.16 -4.55 0.97
N ASP A 112 -7.22 -3.89 0.31
CA ASP A 112 -6.65 -4.41 -0.94
C ASP A 112 -5.99 -5.79 -0.76
N VAL A 113 -5.44 -6.05 0.43
CA VAL A 113 -4.80 -7.32 0.79
C VAL A 113 -5.84 -8.46 0.92
N GLU A 114 -7.08 -8.15 1.31
CA GLU A 114 -8.14 -9.15 1.44
C GLU A 114 -8.41 -9.88 0.13
N ARG A 115 -8.32 -9.17 -0.99
CA ARG A 115 -8.47 -9.75 -2.33
C ARG A 115 -7.38 -10.77 -2.69
N LEU A 116 -6.25 -10.72 -1.99
CA LEU A 116 -5.09 -11.58 -2.26
C LEU A 116 -5.06 -12.83 -1.37
N TRP A 117 -5.84 -12.91 -0.31
CA TRP A 117 -5.67 -13.96 0.72
C TRP A 117 -5.71 -15.37 0.15
N ASP A 118 -6.72 -15.69 -0.63
CA ASP A 118 -6.88 -17.03 -1.19
C ASP A 118 -5.71 -17.40 -2.10
N ASN A 119 -5.35 -16.51 -3.02
CA ASN A 119 -4.24 -16.73 -3.96
C ASN A 119 -2.89 -16.80 -3.23
N GLN A 120 -2.71 -16.00 -2.19
CA GLN A 120 -1.49 -16.00 -1.37
C GLN A 120 -1.37 -17.28 -0.55
N ASP A 121 -2.46 -17.79 -0.01
CA ASP A 121 -2.49 -19.05 0.73
C ASP A 121 -2.19 -20.24 -0.20
N ASP A 122 -2.79 -20.29 -1.39
CA ASP A 122 -2.53 -21.31 -2.37
C ASP A 122 -1.08 -21.28 -2.86
N TYR A 123 -0.54 -20.10 -3.14
CA TYR A 123 0.86 -19.90 -3.47
C TYR A 123 1.78 -20.42 -2.35
N ASN A 124 1.50 -20.10 -1.09
CA ASN A 124 2.29 -20.52 0.05
C ASN A 124 2.25 -22.04 0.25
N ARG A 125 1.08 -22.65 0.10
CA ARG A 125 0.90 -24.12 0.20
C ARG A 125 1.69 -24.82 -0.90
N LEU A 126 1.49 -24.41 -2.14
CA LEU A 126 2.18 -25.02 -3.29
C LEU A 126 3.70 -24.89 -3.16
N LYS A 127 4.19 -23.74 -2.70
CA LYS A 127 5.62 -23.50 -2.46
C LYS A 127 6.18 -24.32 -1.29
N SER A 128 5.38 -24.57 -0.28
CA SER A 128 5.75 -25.45 0.84
C SER A 128 5.83 -26.90 0.39
N ASP A 129 4.84 -27.36 -0.36
CA ASP A 129 4.76 -28.72 -0.91
C ASP A 129 5.94 -28.99 -1.88
N ASP A 130 6.30 -28.02 -2.71
CA ASP A 130 7.48 -28.11 -3.59
C ASP A 130 8.78 -28.27 -2.79
N ARG A 131 8.94 -27.50 -1.71
CA ARG A 131 10.11 -27.65 -0.83
C ARG A 131 10.16 -29.00 -0.12
N ASP A 132 9.02 -29.52 0.29
CA ASP A 132 8.97 -30.83 0.93
C ASP A 132 9.22 -31.93 -0.08
N ALA A 133 8.64 -31.86 -1.26
CA ALA A 133 8.96 -32.75 -2.37
C ALA A 133 10.46 -32.74 -2.71
N LEU A 134 11.09 -31.56 -2.74
CA LEU A 134 12.53 -31.43 -2.97
C LEU A 134 13.32 -32.10 -1.84
N LYS A 135 12.96 -31.94 -0.57
CA LYS A 135 13.61 -32.62 0.56
C LYS A 135 13.51 -34.15 0.44
N PHE A 136 12.31 -34.67 0.13
CA PHE A 136 12.13 -36.11 -0.09
C PHE A 136 13.00 -36.63 -1.23
N ASN A 137 13.15 -35.86 -2.31
CA ASN A 137 13.98 -36.22 -3.45
C ASN A 137 15.50 -36.15 -3.16
N MET A 138 15.92 -35.30 -2.21
CA MET A 138 17.32 -35.27 -1.75
C MET A 138 17.73 -36.54 -0.99
N PHE A 139 16.73 -37.30 -0.46
CA PHE A 139 16.95 -38.57 0.22
C PHE A 139 16.22 -39.70 -0.51
N PRO A 140 16.71 -40.13 -1.70
CA PRO A 140 16.02 -41.12 -2.51
C PRO A 140 15.89 -42.43 -1.75
N GLN A 141 14.75 -43.07 -1.92
CA GLN A 141 14.51 -44.37 -1.32
C GLN A 141 15.38 -45.44 -1.99
N ARG A 142 16.01 -46.27 -1.19
CA ARG A 142 16.80 -47.41 -1.66
C ARG A 142 15.97 -48.68 -1.48
N VAL A 143 15.79 -49.41 -2.54
CA VAL A 143 15.07 -50.71 -2.51
C VAL A 143 16.09 -51.80 -2.69
N PHE A 144 16.15 -52.70 -1.74
CA PHE A 144 16.93 -53.90 -1.81
C PHE A 144 15.96 -55.09 -2.03
N ARG A 145 16.24 -55.91 -3.01
CA ARG A 145 15.53 -57.15 -3.25
C ARG A 145 16.49 -58.29 -3.00
N ASP A 146 15.99 -59.37 -2.41
CA ASP A 146 16.77 -60.59 -2.14
C ASP A 146 18.05 -60.36 -1.32
N ALA A 147 18.07 -59.31 -0.50
CA ALA A 147 19.16 -58.98 0.40
C ALA A 147 18.98 -59.77 1.75
N ASN A 148 20.08 -60.29 2.29
CA ASN A 148 20.06 -60.93 3.58
C ASN A 148 19.86 -59.91 4.73
N GLN A 149 19.49 -60.41 5.92
CA GLN A 149 19.24 -59.56 7.10
C GLN A 149 20.48 -58.77 7.52
N GLU A 150 21.66 -59.38 7.40
CA GLU A 150 22.92 -58.71 7.75
C GLU A 150 23.24 -57.50 6.86
N THR A 151 22.91 -57.58 5.58
CA THR A 151 22.99 -56.44 4.68
C THR A 151 22.02 -55.32 5.14
N MET A 152 20.78 -55.63 5.49
CA MET A 152 19.80 -54.66 5.94
C MET A 152 20.19 -53.97 7.24
N ASP A 153 20.79 -54.69 8.17
CA ASP A 153 21.26 -54.14 9.46
C ASP A 153 22.48 -53.23 9.30
N ARG A 154 23.27 -53.40 8.23
CA ARG A 154 24.48 -52.63 7.96
C ARG A 154 24.26 -51.43 7.05
N VAL A 155 23.08 -51.28 6.44
CA VAL A 155 22.78 -50.15 5.55
C VAL A 155 22.93 -48.80 6.27
N LYS A 156 23.96 -48.04 5.91
CA LYS A 156 24.14 -46.68 6.42
C LYS A 156 23.64 -45.69 5.36
N ILE A 157 22.69 -44.85 5.75
CA ILE A 157 22.20 -43.75 4.90
C ILE A 157 23.11 -42.53 5.14
N ALA A 158 24.16 -42.38 4.33
CA ALA A 158 25.05 -41.25 4.37
C ALA A 158 25.60 -40.93 2.96
N PRO A 159 25.94 -39.68 2.66
CA PRO A 159 26.59 -39.32 1.40
C PRO A 159 27.91 -40.12 1.25
N GLY A 160 28.08 -40.81 0.12
CA GLY A 160 29.26 -41.60 -0.17
C GLY A 160 29.37 -42.94 0.59
N ALA A 161 28.34 -43.37 1.29
CA ALA A 161 28.33 -44.68 1.97
C ALA A 161 28.38 -45.82 0.95
N THR A 162 29.32 -46.72 1.08
CA THR A 162 29.40 -47.98 0.31
C THR A 162 28.57 -49.06 1.03
N ILE A 163 27.75 -49.76 0.29
CA ILE A 163 26.95 -50.84 0.81
C ILE A 163 27.43 -52.15 0.19
N ASP A 164 27.89 -53.06 1.05
CA ASP A 164 28.19 -54.43 0.66
C ASP A 164 26.93 -55.27 0.78
N ALA A 165 26.31 -55.59 -0.35
CA ALA A 165 25.02 -56.28 -0.41
C ALA A 165 25.23 -57.77 -0.64
N GLN A 166 24.83 -58.58 0.33
CA GLN A 166 24.89 -60.04 0.26
C GLN A 166 23.50 -60.61 -0.02
N THR A 167 23.46 -61.63 -0.89
CA THR A 167 22.24 -62.32 -1.27
C THR A 167 21.70 -63.16 -0.10
N ASP A 168 20.38 -63.17 0.07
CA ASP A 168 19.71 -64.07 1.03
C ASP A 168 19.96 -65.52 0.59
N PRO A 169 20.47 -66.41 1.45
CA PRO A 169 20.74 -67.81 1.13
C PRO A 169 19.49 -68.61 0.72
N SER A 170 18.32 -68.11 1.01
CA SER A 170 17.02 -68.74 0.63
C SER A 170 16.49 -68.22 -0.71
N SER A 171 17.12 -67.26 -1.34
CA SER A 171 16.70 -66.69 -2.63
C SER A 171 17.43 -67.33 -3.78
N ASP A 172 16.67 -67.64 -4.86
CA ASP A 172 17.22 -68.14 -6.16
C ASP A 172 17.78 -67.00 -7.04
N HIS A 173 17.65 -65.72 -6.56
CA HIS A 173 18.07 -64.54 -7.28
C HIS A 173 19.19 -63.80 -6.55
N GLN A 174 20.03 -63.13 -7.31
CA GLN A 174 21.08 -62.27 -6.72
C GLN A 174 20.46 -60.99 -6.18
N VAL A 175 21.05 -60.45 -5.11
CA VAL A 175 20.65 -59.19 -4.53
C VAL A 175 20.68 -58.09 -5.60
N ASP A 176 19.56 -57.37 -5.70
CA ASP A 176 19.39 -56.21 -6.57
C ASP A 176 19.14 -54.96 -5.70
N ALA A 177 19.96 -53.96 -5.87
CA ALA A 177 19.85 -52.67 -5.16
C ALA A 177 19.49 -51.57 -6.17
N LYS A 178 18.32 -50.98 -5.99
CA LYS A 178 17.86 -49.85 -6.84
C LYS A 178 17.62 -48.62 -6.00
N ILE A 179 18.03 -47.49 -6.55
CA ILE A 179 17.66 -46.19 -6.04
C ILE A 179 16.41 -45.76 -6.77
N LEU A 180 15.32 -45.53 -6.03
CA LEU A 180 14.12 -44.95 -6.57
C LEU A 180 14.36 -43.42 -6.64
N GLU A 181 14.82 -42.96 -7.77
CA GLU A 181 14.87 -41.52 -8.03
C GLU A 181 13.51 -41.05 -8.50
N ALA A 182 12.96 -40.05 -7.79
CA ALA A 182 11.76 -39.41 -8.26
C ALA A 182 12.06 -38.61 -9.54
N GLN A 183 11.27 -38.85 -10.57
CA GLN A 183 11.37 -38.05 -11.78
C GLN A 183 10.78 -36.67 -11.50
N PHE A 184 11.60 -35.60 -11.63
CA PHE A 184 11.20 -34.20 -11.44
C PHE A 184 10.30 -33.68 -12.59
N SER A 185 9.53 -34.53 -13.23
CA SER A 185 8.63 -34.13 -14.33
C SER A 185 7.52 -33.16 -13.90
N TYR A 186 7.33 -32.95 -12.60
CA TYR A 186 6.36 -32.03 -12.06
C TYR A 186 6.90 -30.58 -11.85
N ASN A 187 8.22 -30.38 -11.83
CA ASN A 187 8.83 -29.08 -11.54
C ASN A 187 8.34 -27.98 -12.47
N GLU A 188 8.32 -28.22 -13.77
CA GLU A 188 7.81 -27.26 -14.75
C GLU A 188 6.32 -26.92 -14.50
N ARG A 189 5.52 -27.89 -14.09
CA ARG A 189 4.10 -27.68 -13.78
C ARG A 189 3.91 -26.84 -12.53
N ILE A 190 4.72 -27.07 -11.50
CA ILE A 190 4.69 -26.30 -10.26
C ILE A 190 5.17 -24.86 -10.53
N GLU A 191 6.27 -24.68 -11.25
CA GLU A 191 6.75 -23.35 -11.62
C GLU A 191 5.72 -22.56 -12.42
N ASN A 192 5.06 -23.21 -13.38
CA ASN A 192 3.99 -22.61 -14.16
C ASN A 192 2.77 -22.25 -13.30
N ALA A 193 2.41 -23.08 -12.31
CA ALA A 193 1.34 -22.80 -11.37
C ALA A 193 1.70 -21.61 -10.47
N LEU A 194 2.88 -21.61 -9.87
CA LEU A 194 3.36 -20.50 -9.03
C LEU A 194 3.44 -19.17 -9.80
N ASN A 195 3.87 -19.23 -11.07
CA ASN A 195 3.91 -18.04 -11.92
C ASN A 195 2.50 -17.53 -12.27
N ARG A 196 1.55 -18.43 -12.46
CA ARG A 196 0.14 -18.07 -12.70
C ARG A 196 -0.45 -17.40 -11.46
N ASP A 197 -0.34 -18.04 -10.29
CA ASP A 197 -0.85 -17.48 -9.03
C ASP A 197 -0.24 -16.09 -8.75
N LYS A 198 1.06 -15.93 -9.03
CA LYS A 198 1.74 -14.65 -8.93
C LYS A 198 1.17 -13.62 -9.90
N ASN A 199 0.95 -13.98 -11.15
CA ASN A 199 0.37 -13.09 -12.15
C ASN A 199 -1.07 -12.71 -11.79
N ASP A 200 -1.86 -13.66 -11.26
CA ASP A 200 -3.22 -13.41 -10.82
C ASP A 200 -3.24 -12.40 -9.66
N MET A 201 -2.32 -12.49 -8.70
CA MET A 201 -2.18 -11.50 -7.62
C MET A 201 -1.83 -10.11 -8.16
N TYR A 202 -0.93 -9.98 -9.13
CA TYR A 202 -0.63 -8.70 -9.77
C TYR A 202 -1.85 -8.13 -10.51
N SER A 203 -2.59 -9.00 -11.23
CA SER A 203 -3.79 -8.64 -11.98
C SER A 203 -4.91 -8.15 -11.05
N LEU A 204 -5.14 -8.84 -9.91
CA LEU A 204 -6.12 -8.44 -8.90
C LEU A 204 -5.85 -7.05 -8.31
N LEU A 205 -4.59 -6.65 -8.26
CA LEU A 205 -4.19 -5.33 -7.79
C LEU A 205 -4.06 -4.30 -8.93
N SER A 206 -4.31 -4.69 -10.18
CA SER A 206 -4.06 -3.85 -11.38
C SER A 206 -2.61 -3.34 -11.46
N VAL A 207 -1.66 -4.11 -10.94
CA VAL A 207 -0.23 -3.78 -10.97
C VAL A 207 0.43 -4.56 -12.10
N PRO A 208 1.12 -3.92 -13.05
CA PRO A 208 1.79 -4.62 -14.12
C PRO A 208 2.96 -5.47 -13.59
N ASN A 209 2.96 -6.78 -13.90
CA ASN A 209 4.06 -7.66 -13.57
C ASN A 209 5.13 -7.60 -14.66
N VAL A 210 6.04 -6.63 -14.58
CA VAL A 210 7.04 -6.36 -15.62
C VAL A 210 8.44 -6.49 -15.03
N SER A 211 9.29 -7.26 -15.72
CA SER A 211 10.70 -7.34 -15.35
C SER A 211 11.49 -6.09 -15.80
N LEU A 212 12.61 -5.82 -15.13
CA LEU A 212 13.51 -4.71 -15.52
C LEU A 212 13.99 -4.81 -16.99
N GLU A 213 14.12 -6.01 -17.52
CA GLU A 213 14.52 -6.23 -18.92
C GLU A 213 13.41 -5.84 -19.89
N GLN A 214 12.17 -6.20 -19.55
CA GLN A 214 10.98 -5.78 -20.32
C GLN A 214 10.81 -4.26 -20.24
N LEU A 215 11.00 -3.64 -19.07
CA LEU A 215 10.95 -2.18 -18.92
C LEU A 215 11.96 -1.47 -19.81
N LYS A 216 13.19 -1.99 -19.97
CA LYS A 216 14.18 -1.42 -20.90
C LYS A 216 13.69 -1.42 -22.36
N GLY A 217 12.93 -2.42 -22.76
CA GLY A 217 12.31 -2.48 -24.08
C GLY A 217 11.18 -1.47 -24.28
N PHE A 218 10.41 -1.19 -23.22
CA PHE A 218 9.29 -0.23 -23.23
C PHE A 218 9.74 1.22 -22.99
N ALA A 219 10.90 1.43 -22.34
CA ALA A 219 11.42 2.75 -22.01
C ALA A 219 11.67 3.65 -23.23
N ALA A 220 11.66 3.07 -24.44
CA ALA A 220 11.83 3.83 -25.70
C ALA A 220 10.57 4.63 -26.10
N SER A 221 9.40 4.44 -25.45
CA SER A 221 8.18 5.18 -25.76
C SER A 221 7.35 5.47 -24.52
N GLY A 222 7.17 6.73 -24.19
CA GLY A 222 6.28 7.18 -23.10
C GLY A 222 4.84 6.70 -23.28
N LYS A 223 4.36 6.56 -24.52
CA LYS A 223 3.03 6.02 -24.82
C LYS A 223 2.90 4.55 -24.43
N ALA A 224 3.94 3.74 -24.68
CA ALA A 224 3.96 2.33 -24.29
C ALA A 224 3.98 2.19 -22.77
N MET A 225 4.73 3.03 -22.06
CA MET A 225 4.74 3.07 -20.59
C MET A 225 3.37 3.49 -20.03
N LYS A 226 2.73 4.50 -20.60
CA LYS A 226 1.36 4.89 -20.19
C LYS A 226 0.36 3.76 -20.42
N ALA A 227 0.43 3.06 -21.54
CA ALA A 227 -0.44 1.93 -21.81
C ALA A 227 -0.21 0.76 -20.83
N LEU A 228 1.04 0.49 -20.47
CA LEU A 228 1.40 -0.55 -19.51
C LEU A 228 0.86 -0.27 -18.10
N TYR A 229 0.90 0.99 -17.67
CA TYR A 229 0.45 1.39 -16.34
C TYR A 229 -1.00 1.90 -16.32
N TRP A 230 -1.74 1.75 -17.42
CA TRP A 230 -3.11 2.26 -17.55
C TRP A 230 -4.05 1.76 -16.44
N GLU A 231 -4.05 0.44 -16.19
CA GLU A 231 -4.92 -0.15 -15.15
C GLU A 231 -4.54 0.35 -13.75
N LEU A 232 -3.24 0.45 -13.47
CA LEU A 232 -2.76 0.98 -12.19
C LEU A 232 -3.12 2.46 -12.02
N THR A 233 -2.97 3.28 -13.04
CA THR A 233 -3.37 4.70 -12.98
C THR A 233 -4.86 4.85 -12.79
N THR A 234 -5.68 4.07 -13.49
CA THR A 234 -7.15 4.07 -13.32
C THR A 234 -7.52 3.73 -11.89
N ARG A 235 -6.90 2.71 -11.31
CA ARG A 235 -7.13 2.36 -9.90
C ARG A 235 -6.64 3.45 -8.93
N CYS A 236 -5.53 4.13 -9.23
CA CYS A 236 -5.10 5.27 -8.44
C CYS A 236 -6.11 6.41 -8.52
N GLU A 237 -6.69 6.71 -9.69
CA GLU A 237 -7.73 7.72 -9.85
C GLU A 237 -8.99 7.40 -9.02
N GLU A 238 -9.41 6.14 -8.98
CA GLU A 238 -10.51 5.71 -8.12
C GLU A 238 -10.22 6.02 -6.65
N LYS A 239 -9.01 5.71 -6.18
CA LYS A 239 -8.59 6.01 -4.80
C LYS A 239 -8.47 7.52 -4.53
N TRP A 240 -8.07 8.30 -5.53
CA TRP A 240 -7.98 9.74 -5.39
C TRP A 240 -9.33 10.40 -5.13
N ASN A 241 -10.43 9.84 -5.58
CA ASN A 241 -11.78 10.37 -5.29
C ASN A 241 -11.99 10.52 -3.77
N GLU A 242 -11.57 9.54 -2.97
CA GLU A 242 -11.67 9.56 -1.51
C GLU A 242 -10.59 10.45 -0.87
N TRP A 243 -9.37 10.36 -1.40
CA TRP A 243 -8.24 11.11 -0.85
C TRP A 243 -8.31 12.60 -1.13
N ASP A 244 -8.84 13.03 -2.27
CA ASP A 244 -9.01 14.45 -2.58
C ASP A 244 -9.91 15.15 -1.58
N ALA A 245 -11.03 14.55 -1.25
CA ALA A 245 -11.95 15.08 -0.24
C ALA A 245 -11.24 15.19 1.12
N ALA A 246 -10.50 14.16 1.53
CA ALA A 246 -9.75 14.14 2.78
C ALA A 246 -8.65 15.20 2.83
N LEU A 247 -7.89 15.38 1.74
CA LEU A 247 -6.81 16.37 1.67
C LEU A 247 -7.34 17.81 1.66
N ARG A 248 -8.43 18.07 0.93
CA ARG A 248 -9.10 19.38 0.95
C ARG A 248 -9.60 19.71 2.34
N TRP A 249 -10.32 18.76 2.97
CA TRP A 249 -10.75 18.92 4.36
C TRP A 249 -9.58 19.15 5.31
N MET A 250 -8.48 18.41 5.15
CA MET A 250 -7.28 18.53 5.99
C MET A 250 -6.72 19.96 5.96
N VAL A 251 -6.56 20.54 4.77
CA VAL A 251 -6.02 21.92 4.63
C VAL A 251 -6.98 22.93 5.27
N GLN A 252 -8.29 22.81 5.00
CA GLN A 252 -9.29 23.70 5.59
C GLN A 252 -9.34 23.59 7.10
N ALA A 253 -9.31 22.35 7.63
CA ALA A 253 -9.32 22.08 9.05
C ALA A 253 -8.05 22.59 9.76
N LEU A 254 -6.87 22.44 9.13
CA LEU A 254 -5.61 22.99 9.66
C LEU A 254 -5.64 24.51 9.75
N VAL A 255 -6.19 25.21 8.76
CA VAL A 255 -6.35 26.66 8.79
C VAL A 255 -7.30 27.10 9.90
N LYS A 256 -8.44 26.42 10.08
CA LYS A 256 -9.36 26.66 11.20
C LYS A 256 -8.69 26.41 12.56
N MET A 257 -7.97 25.29 12.68
CA MET A 257 -7.23 24.98 13.91
C MET A 257 -6.12 26.00 14.21
N ALA A 258 -5.43 26.49 13.18
CA ALA A 258 -4.44 27.56 13.34
C ALA A 258 -5.06 28.85 13.87
N GLY A 259 -6.26 29.19 13.43
CA GLY A 259 -7.02 30.32 13.96
C GLY A 259 -7.43 30.16 15.45
N VAL A 260 -7.75 28.93 15.88
CA VAL A 260 -8.16 28.64 17.28
C VAL A 260 -6.96 28.47 18.20
N TYR A 261 -5.91 27.78 17.76
CA TYR A 261 -4.75 27.39 18.57
C TYR A 261 -3.51 28.26 18.37
N GLY A 262 -3.47 29.02 17.27
CA GLY A 262 -2.35 29.89 16.95
C GLY A 262 -2.29 31.14 17.84
N THR A 263 -1.13 31.79 17.84
CA THR A 263 -0.92 33.09 18.49
C THR A 263 -1.38 34.25 17.61
N ASP A 264 -1.39 34.03 16.29
CA ASP A 264 -1.78 35.02 15.30
C ASP A 264 -3.14 34.68 14.71
N SER A 265 -4.03 35.66 14.65
CA SER A 265 -5.31 35.51 13.95
C SER A 265 -5.04 35.44 12.44
N LEU A 266 -5.12 34.24 11.88
CA LEU A 266 -5.17 34.10 10.44
C LEU A 266 -6.47 34.74 9.92
N PRO A 267 -6.42 35.59 8.90
CA PRO A 267 -7.64 36.06 8.29
C PRO A 267 -8.42 34.84 7.79
N VAL A 268 -9.71 34.77 8.12
CA VAL A 268 -10.62 33.78 7.55
C VAL A 268 -10.75 34.13 6.08
N LEU A 269 -9.86 33.58 5.25
CA LEU A 269 -9.92 33.74 3.81
C LEU A 269 -10.80 32.62 3.27
N ASP A 270 -11.75 33.02 2.46
CA ASP A 270 -12.50 32.09 1.62
C ASP A 270 -11.53 31.61 0.52
N PHE A 271 -11.05 30.38 0.66
CA PHE A 271 -10.08 29.81 -0.28
C PHE A 271 -10.53 28.42 -0.72
N THR A 272 -10.23 28.12 -1.97
CA THR A 272 -10.44 26.79 -2.56
C THR A 272 -9.11 26.06 -2.65
N VAL A 273 -9.11 24.79 -2.26
CA VAL A 273 -7.95 23.90 -2.39
C VAL A 273 -8.09 23.13 -3.69
N SER A 274 -7.12 23.29 -4.58
CA SER A 274 -6.98 22.48 -5.80
C SER A 274 -5.81 21.51 -5.61
N ILE A 275 -6.02 20.26 -5.96
CA ILE A 275 -5.00 19.20 -5.87
C ILE A 275 -4.72 18.73 -7.29
N ASP A 276 -3.43 18.69 -7.66
CA ASP A 276 -2.96 18.22 -8.95
C ASP A 276 -2.25 16.87 -8.77
N HIS A 277 -2.71 15.85 -9.48
CA HIS A 277 -2.16 14.49 -9.42
C HIS A 277 -1.17 14.30 -10.56
N ARG A 278 0.07 13.95 -10.21
CA ARG A 278 1.11 13.63 -11.20
C ARG A 278 1.66 12.25 -10.91
N TYR A 279 1.57 11.38 -11.90
CA TYR A 279 2.18 10.08 -11.84
C TYR A 279 3.61 10.15 -12.37
N PRO A 280 4.58 9.45 -11.73
CA PRO A 280 5.97 9.44 -12.17
C PRO A 280 6.17 8.51 -13.39
N ILE A 281 5.28 8.60 -14.35
CA ILE A 281 5.39 7.88 -15.63
C ILE A 281 6.04 8.83 -16.62
N ALA A 282 7.16 8.41 -17.20
CA ALA A 282 7.86 9.22 -18.19
C ALA A 282 6.91 9.56 -19.35
N ASP A 283 6.65 10.84 -19.48
CA ASP A 283 6.00 11.40 -20.68
C ASP A 283 7.02 11.43 -21.81
N ASP A 284 6.54 11.30 -23.01
CA ASP A 284 7.33 11.59 -24.19
C ASP A 284 7.36 13.12 -24.36
N GLU A 285 8.04 13.77 -23.38
CA GLU A 285 8.11 15.25 -23.32
C GLU A 285 8.66 15.84 -24.61
N ASP A 286 9.60 15.15 -25.25
CA ASP A 286 10.17 15.60 -26.51
C ASP A 286 9.17 15.56 -27.67
N ALA A 287 8.35 14.52 -27.75
CA ALA A 287 7.29 14.41 -28.74
C ALA A 287 6.19 15.45 -28.49
N GLU A 288 5.77 15.63 -27.24
CA GLU A 288 4.76 16.62 -26.86
C GLU A 288 5.25 18.04 -27.09
N ARG A 289 6.49 18.34 -26.73
CA ARG A 289 7.14 19.61 -26.99
C ARG A 289 7.24 19.92 -28.47
N THR A 290 7.58 18.91 -29.29
CA THR A 290 7.63 19.05 -30.75
C THR A 290 6.26 19.34 -31.32
N LEU A 291 5.21 18.69 -30.84
CA LEU A 291 3.83 18.92 -31.25
C LEU A 291 3.34 20.31 -30.86
N ASP A 292 3.59 20.74 -29.61
CA ASP A 292 3.30 22.09 -29.14
C ASP A 292 4.02 23.18 -29.96
N LEU A 293 5.29 22.94 -30.37
CA LEU A 293 6.05 23.81 -31.25
C LEU A 293 5.44 23.88 -32.65
N GLN A 294 4.95 22.77 -33.19
CA GLN A 294 4.24 22.74 -34.48
C GLN A 294 2.93 23.51 -34.40
N GLU A 295 2.15 23.38 -33.31
CA GLU A 295 0.93 24.18 -33.11
C GLU A 295 1.25 25.70 -33.04
N VAL A 296 2.33 26.07 -32.39
CA VAL A 296 2.77 27.48 -32.33
C VAL A 296 3.20 27.96 -33.72
N SER A 297 3.92 27.15 -34.51
CA SER A 297 4.34 27.51 -35.84
C SER A 297 3.18 27.66 -36.82
N GLN A 298 2.11 26.84 -36.63
CA GLN A 298 0.87 26.92 -37.41
C GLN A 298 -0.13 27.97 -36.88
N GLN A 299 0.27 28.76 -35.86
CA GLN A 299 -0.58 29.77 -35.22
C GLN A 299 -1.85 29.19 -34.55
N ALA A 300 -1.91 27.91 -34.33
CA ALA A 300 -2.99 27.25 -33.61
C ALA A 300 -2.90 27.48 -32.11
N ARG A 301 -1.71 27.81 -31.60
CA ARG A 301 -1.45 28.06 -30.17
C ARG A 301 -0.56 29.30 -30.01
N SER A 302 -0.78 30.09 -28.94
CA SER A 302 0.03 31.28 -28.68
C SER A 302 1.40 30.89 -28.10
N ARG A 303 2.45 31.64 -28.46
CA ARG A 303 3.81 31.53 -27.90
C ARG A 303 3.80 31.65 -26.37
N LYS A 304 2.96 32.52 -25.84
CA LYS A 304 2.79 32.71 -24.39
C LYS A 304 2.28 31.46 -23.69
N CYS A 305 1.34 30.74 -24.31
CA CYS A 305 0.83 29.46 -23.76
C CYS A 305 1.90 28.37 -23.76
N TYR A 306 2.71 28.29 -24.82
CA TYR A 306 3.85 27.39 -24.91
C TYR A 306 4.88 27.67 -23.81
N MET A 307 5.28 28.94 -23.62
CA MET A 307 6.25 29.33 -22.61
C MET A 307 5.77 29.01 -21.19
N ARG A 308 4.53 29.32 -20.86
CA ARG A 308 3.95 28.96 -19.54
C ARG A 308 3.96 27.46 -19.25
N LYS A 309 3.80 26.63 -20.28
CA LYS A 309 3.80 25.17 -20.12
C LYS A 309 5.21 24.62 -19.95
N TRP A 310 6.15 25.05 -20.80
CA TRP A 310 7.48 24.45 -20.88
C TRP A 310 8.56 25.19 -20.09
N HIS A 311 8.32 26.46 -19.75
CA HIS A 311 9.20 27.32 -18.99
C HIS A 311 8.45 28.00 -17.82
N PRO A 312 7.88 27.24 -16.87
CA PRO A 312 7.00 27.78 -15.82
C PRO A 312 7.72 28.73 -14.85
N ASN A 313 9.06 28.66 -14.79
CA ASN A 313 9.89 29.47 -13.89
C ASN A 313 10.32 30.77 -14.52
N GLU A 314 10.02 31.00 -15.78
CA GLU A 314 10.37 32.22 -16.53
C GLU A 314 9.15 33.12 -16.71
N ASP A 315 9.35 34.44 -16.62
CA ASP A 315 8.27 35.37 -16.90
C ASP A 315 8.00 35.43 -18.41
N SER A 316 6.90 34.79 -18.81
CA SER A 316 6.52 34.69 -20.24
C SER A 316 6.27 36.01 -20.92
N ASP A 317 6.00 37.12 -20.18
CA ASP A 317 5.75 38.43 -20.76
C ASP A 317 7.07 39.14 -21.01
N SER A 318 8.05 39.06 -20.11
CA SER A 318 9.38 39.62 -20.29
C SER A 318 10.14 38.94 -21.42
N GLU A 319 10.07 37.63 -21.51
CA GLU A 319 10.73 36.85 -22.54
C GLU A 319 10.15 37.12 -23.95
N LEU A 320 8.82 37.21 -24.06
CA LEU A 320 8.18 37.61 -25.32
C LEU A 320 8.57 39.04 -25.77
N ALA A 321 8.69 39.96 -24.81
CA ALA A 321 9.15 41.33 -25.11
C ALA A 321 10.60 41.32 -25.63
N GLN A 322 11.46 40.50 -25.06
CA GLN A 322 12.85 40.32 -25.51
C GLN A 322 12.91 39.70 -26.89
N ILE A 323 12.16 38.63 -27.19
CA ILE A 323 12.09 38.03 -28.54
C ILE A 323 11.64 39.04 -29.58
N VAL A 324 10.63 39.87 -29.28
CA VAL A 324 10.18 40.94 -30.19
C VAL A 324 11.24 42.01 -30.42
N SER A 325 12.01 42.35 -29.37
CA SER A 325 13.10 43.32 -29.49
C SER A 325 14.25 42.79 -30.35
N GLU A 326 14.61 41.53 -30.21
CA GLU A 326 15.64 40.86 -31.00
C GLU A 326 15.23 40.71 -32.47
N GLN A 327 13.96 40.38 -32.74
CA GLN A 327 13.45 40.36 -34.13
C GLN A 327 13.54 41.72 -34.82
N LYS A 328 13.23 42.78 -34.09
CA LYS A 328 13.36 44.17 -34.65
C LYS A 328 14.80 44.62 -34.88
N MET A 329 15.79 43.96 -34.31
CA MET A 329 17.21 44.23 -34.54
C MET A 329 17.77 43.46 -35.74
N LEU A 330 17.06 42.42 -36.18
CA LEU A 330 17.44 41.55 -37.30
C LEU A 330 16.79 41.98 -38.63
N ASP A 331 15.67 42.72 -38.56
CA ASP A 331 15.02 43.39 -39.72
C ASP A 331 15.64 44.80 -39.95
#